data_da957bcf8a84972c895b122fb154a627
#
_entry.id   da957bcf8a84972c895b122fb154a627
#
_cell.length_a   1.000
_cell.length_b   1.000
_cell.length_c   1.000
_cell.angle_alpha   90.00
_cell.angle_beta   90.00
_cell.angle_gamma   90.00
#
_symmetry.space_group_name_H-M   'P 1'
#
loop_
_entity.id
_entity.type
_entity.pdbx_description
1 polymer ?
#
loop_
_entity_poly.entity_id
_entity_poly.type
_entity_poly.pdbx_seq_one_letter_code
_entity_poly.pdbx_strand_id
1 'polypeptide(L)'
;MKHFILLLFLTTFCYSTAQTNKDQDVKNIEKVLKKQRIAWSKNNIEEFMEGYWKSDSLKFYGSNGVTYGWQNTLDRYKKAYPTEDHTGTLSFKINDISKINEGAYFVLGEYHLKRNVGNATGIFMLVFKKINGKWKIIADTSS
;
A
#
# COMPACT_ATOMS: atom_id res chain seq x y z
N MET A 1 -13.19 5.00 48.17
CA MET A 1 -11.92 5.38 47.50
C MET A 1 -11.21 4.20 46.81
N LYS A 2 -11.26 2.98 47.28
CA LYS A 2 -10.58 1.82 46.66
C LYS A 2 -11.16 1.40 45.28
N HIS A 3 -12.43 1.62 45.01
CA HIS A 3 -13.08 1.26 43.76
C HIS A 3 -12.80 2.24 42.62
N PHE A 4 -12.47 3.48 42.88
CA PHE A 4 -12.18 4.51 41.87
C PHE A 4 -10.81 4.31 41.22
N ILE A 5 -9.85 3.80 41.97
CA ILE A 5 -8.48 3.52 41.50
C ILE A 5 -8.46 2.31 40.54
N LEU A 6 -9.34 1.29 40.78
CA LEU A 6 -9.45 0.11 39.92
C LEU A 6 -10.02 0.45 38.53
N LEU A 7 -10.97 1.39 38.47
CA LEU A 7 -11.57 1.83 37.18
C LEU A 7 -10.56 2.60 36.32
N LEU A 8 -9.71 3.40 36.93
CA LEU A 8 -8.66 4.17 36.22
C LEU A 8 -7.59 3.25 35.61
N PHE A 9 -7.27 2.12 36.27
CA PHE A 9 -6.29 1.16 35.79
C PHE A 9 -6.81 0.34 34.57
N LEU A 10 -8.11 0.04 34.51
CA LEU A 10 -8.71 -0.64 33.36
C LEU A 10 -8.74 0.23 32.11
N THR A 11 -8.95 1.55 32.24
CA THR A 11 -8.99 2.45 31.08
C THR A 11 -7.61 2.67 30.46
N THR A 12 -6.54 2.70 31.24
CA THR A 12 -5.18 2.84 30.71
C THR A 12 -4.71 1.62 29.94
N PHE A 13 -5.15 0.40 30.32
CA PHE A 13 -4.80 -0.83 29.63
C PHE A 13 -5.42 -0.91 28.21
N CYS A 14 -6.66 -0.45 28.04
CA CYS A 14 -7.33 -0.41 26.73
C CYS A 14 -6.65 0.55 25.73
N TYR A 15 -6.17 1.69 26.18
CA TYR A 15 -5.46 2.65 25.33
C TYR A 15 -4.12 2.11 24.83
N SER A 16 -3.39 1.39 25.68
CA SER A 16 -2.07 0.84 25.33
C SER A 16 -2.17 -0.23 24.24
N THR A 17 -3.18 -1.10 24.28
CA THR A 17 -3.37 -2.15 23.26
C THR A 17 -3.81 -1.59 21.90
N ALA A 18 -4.62 -0.54 21.86
CA ALA A 18 -5.06 0.10 20.63
C ALA A 18 -3.90 0.79 19.90
N GLN A 19 -3.01 1.46 20.64
CA GLN A 19 -1.83 2.12 20.05
C GLN A 19 -0.83 1.12 19.48
N THR A 20 -0.53 0.04 20.19
CA THR A 20 0.38 -1.01 19.71
C THR A 20 -0.12 -1.71 18.45
N ASN A 21 -1.42 -1.93 18.33
CA ASN A 21 -2.04 -2.50 17.13
C ASN A 21 -1.93 -1.57 15.92
N LYS A 22 -2.18 -0.25 16.12
CA LYS A 22 -2.02 0.76 15.07
C LYS A 22 -0.60 0.79 14.53
N ASP A 23 0.40 0.82 15.39
CA ASP A 23 1.81 0.84 15.01
C ASP A 23 2.21 -0.44 14.25
N GLN A 24 1.67 -1.59 14.63
CA GLN A 24 1.93 -2.84 13.95
C GLN A 24 1.28 -2.90 12.56
N ASP A 25 0.07 -2.37 12.39
CA ASP A 25 -0.61 -2.30 11.10
C ASP A 25 0.14 -1.38 10.12
N VAL A 26 0.60 -0.20 10.57
CA VAL A 26 1.45 0.69 9.78
C VAL A 26 2.74 0.00 9.34
N LYS A 27 3.45 -0.65 10.24
CA LYS A 27 4.67 -1.43 9.91
C LYS A 27 4.40 -2.54 8.90
N ASN A 28 3.24 -3.19 8.95
CA ASN A 28 2.88 -4.23 8.00
C ASN A 28 2.55 -3.65 6.62
N ILE A 29 1.90 -2.50 6.54
CA ILE A 29 1.67 -1.76 5.29
C ILE A 29 3.02 -1.33 4.67
N GLU A 30 3.93 -0.76 5.46
CA GLU A 30 5.28 -0.40 5.00
C GLU A 30 6.06 -1.61 4.45
N LYS A 31 5.89 -2.80 5.06
CA LYS A 31 6.49 -4.04 4.54
C LYS A 31 5.93 -4.43 3.17
N VAL A 32 4.64 -4.22 2.91
CA VAL A 32 4.05 -4.44 1.58
C VAL A 32 4.69 -3.51 0.56
N LEU A 33 4.75 -2.21 0.86
CA LEU A 33 5.37 -1.21 -0.02
C LEU A 33 6.85 -1.50 -0.28
N LYS A 34 7.59 -1.92 0.74
CA LYS A 34 8.99 -2.34 0.60
C LYS A 34 9.14 -3.53 -0.35
N LYS A 35 8.30 -4.55 -0.23
CA LYS A 35 8.30 -5.72 -1.13
C LYS A 35 7.99 -5.30 -2.56
N GLN A 36 6.96 -4.48 -2.77
CA GLN A 36 6.61 -3.94 -4.09
C GLN A 36 7.79 -3.18 -4.72
N ARG A 37 8.44 -2.29 -3.97
CA ARG A 37 9.61 -1.55 -4.45
C ARG A 37 10.74 -2.49 -4.92
N ILE A 38 11.01 -3.55 -4.16
CA ILE A 38 12.06 -4.53 -4.49
C ILE A 38 11.67 -5.32 -5.74
N ALA A 39 10.44 -5.83 -5.82
CA ALA A 39 9.94 -6.60 -6.95
C ALA A 39 9.96 -5.77 -8.25
N TRP A 40 9.46 -4.54 -8.20
CA TRP A 40 9.49 -3.61 -9.32
C TRP A 40 10.90 -3.38 -9.86
N SER A 41 11.85 -3.08 -8.96
CA SER A 41 13.26 -2.80 -9.32
C SER A 41 14.02 -4.03 -9.86
N LYS A 42 13.39 -5.21 -9.82
CA LYS A 42 13.84 -6.46 -10.45
C LYS A 42 13.02 -6.83 -11.69
N ASN A 43 12.20 -5.91 -12.19
CA ASN A 43 11.25 -6.16 -13.28
C ASN A 43 10.30 -7.36 -13.02
N ASN A 44 10.04 -7.68 -11.75
CA ASN A 44 9.12 -8.74 -11.35
C ASN A 44 7.73 -8.15 -11.06
N ILE A 45 6.99 -7.88 -12.15
CA ILE A 45 5.68 -7.24 -12.07
C ILE A 45 4.65 -8.14 -11.37
N GLU A 46 4.73 -9.46 -11.51
CA GLU A 46 3.86 -10.41 -10.81
C GLU A 46 4.04 -10.29 -9.29
N GLU A 47 5.26 -10.29 -8.81
CA GLU A 47 5.56 -10.14 -7.39
C GLU A 47 5.16 -8.74 -6.87
N PHE A 48 5.35 -7.69 -7.67
CA PHE A 48 4.84 -6.35 -7.37
C PHE A 48 3.32 -6.37 -7.16
N MET A 49 2.60 -7.06 -8.02
CA MET A 49 1.13 -7.20 -7.95
C MET A 49 0.64 -8.05 -6.79
N GLU A 50 1.50 -8.79 -6.09
CA GLU A 50 1.13 -9.48 -4.84
C GLU A 50 0.72 -8.51 -3.71
N GLY A 51 1.16 -7.25 -3.77
CA GLY A 51 0.71 -6.20 -2.86
C GLY A 51 -0.76 -5.85 -3.03
N TYR A 52 -1.33 -6.10 -4.19
CA TYR A 52 -2.73 -5.81 -4.52
C TYR A 52 -3.66 -6.97 -4.18
N TRP A 53 -4.92 -6.63 -3.95
CA TRP A 53 -5.99 -7.60 -3.75
C TRP A 53 -6.31 -8.33 -5.05
N LYS A 54 -6.15 -9.65 -5.06
CA LYS A 54 -6.44 -10.50 -6.22
C LYS A 54 -7.95 -10.70 -6.35
N SER A 55 -8.62 -9.72 -6.96
CA SER A 55 -10.08 -9.64 -7.12
C SER A 55 -10.43 -8.84 -8.36
N ASP A 56 -11.58 -9.15 -8.96
CA ASP A 56 -12.17 -8.36 -10.05
C ASP A 56 -12.66 -6.98 -9.57
N SER A 57 -12.80 -6.79 -8.24
CA SER A 57 -13.19 -5.51 -7.63
C SER A 57 -12.02 -4.56 -7.36
N LEU A 58 -10.76 -4.97 -7.59
CA LEU A 58 -9.61 -4.07 -7.53
C LEU A 58 -9.82 -2.90 -8.49
N LYS A 59 -9.46 -1.68 -8.05
CA LYS A 59 -9.53 -0.47 -8.87
C LYS A 59 -8.15 0.17 -8.97
N PHE A 60 -7.70 0.39 -10.20
CA PHE A 60 -6.53 1.22 -10.49
C PHE A 60 -6.97 2.41 -11.35
N TYR A 61 -6.76 3.62 -10.86
CA TYR A 61 -7.12 4.86 -11.57
C TYR A 61 -5.86 5.64 -11.93
N GLY A 62 -5.47 5.56 -13.18
CA GLY A 62 -4.34 6.30 -13.75
C GLY A 62 -4.81 7.36 -14.76
N SER A 63 -3.86 7.98 -15.45
CA SER A 63 -4.09 9.02 -16.46
C SER A 63 -5.07 8.62 -17.59
N ASN A 64 -5.16 7.31 -17.89
CA ASN A 64 -6.04 6.76 -18.92
C ASN A 64 -7.40 6.25 -18.37
N GLY A 65 -7.78 6.68 -17.15
CA GLY A 65 -9.02 6.26 -16.50
C GLY A 65 -8.88 5.03 -15.61
N VAL A 66 -10.01 4.43 -15.26
CA VAL A 66 -10.09 3.31 -14.32
C VAL A 66 -9.86 1.98 -15.02
N THR A 67 -8.96 1.18 -14.45
CA THR A 67 -8.79 -0.23 -14.76
C THR A 67 -9.39 -1.05 -13.61
N TYR A 68 -10.29 -1.98 -13.92
CA TYR A 68 -10.94 -2.87 -12.96
C TYR A 68 -10.29 -4.25 -12.99
N GLY A 69 -10.12 -4.84 -11.83
CA GLY A 69 -9.64 -6.20 -11.65
C GLY A 69 -8.12 -6.33 -11.61
N TRP A 70 -7.68 -7.35 -10.85
CA TRP A 70 -6.27 -7.63 -10.63
C TRP A 70 -5.55 -8.04 -11.91
N GLN A 71 -6.16 -8.92 -12.73
CA GLN A 71 -5.55 -9.38 -13.97
C GLN A 71 -5.38 -8.25 -14.98
N ASN A 72 -6.41 -7.44 -15.18
CA ASN A 72 -6.33 -6.30 -16.10
C ASN A 72 -5.28 -5.26 -15.65
N THR A 73 -5.12 -5.08 -14.34
CA THR A 73 -4.09 -4.20 -13.78
C THR A 73 -2.69 -4.77 -14.02
N LEU A 74 -2.50 -6.08 -13.83
CA LEU A 74 -1.24 -6.77 -14.15
C LEU A 74 -0.89 -6.61 -15.63
N ASP A 75 -1.84 -6.88 -16.53
CA ASP A 75 -1.62 -6.80 -17.99
C ASP A 75 -1.28 -5.36 -18.41
N ARG A 76 -1.94 -4.36 -17.81
CA ARG A 76 -1.62 -2.95 -18.00
C ARG A 76 -0.17 -2.64 -17.61
N TYR A 77 0.28 -3.10 -16.45
CA TYR A 77 1.66 -2.88 -15.99
C TYR A 77 2.67 -3.57 -16.91
N LYS A 78 2.45 -4.83 -17.29
CA LYS A 78 3.32 -5.54 -18.23
C LYS A 78 3.43 -4.85 -19.59
N LYS A 79 2.32 -4.31 -20.09
CA LYS A 79 2.31 -3.56 -21.36
C LYS A 79 3.07 -2.24 -21.25
N ALA A 80 2.94 -1.53 -20.13
CA ALA A 80 3.58 -0.23 -19.92
C ALA A 80 5.06 -0.33 -19.56
N TYR A 81 5.47 -1.44 -18.92
CA TYR A 81 6.82 -1.66 -18.39
C TYR A 81 7.39 -3.03 -18.82
N PRO A 82 7.60 -3.24 -20.13
CA PRO A 82 7.92 -4.58 -20.67
C PRO A 82 9.33 -5.08 -20.35
N THR A 83 10.25 -4.19 -19.98
CA THR A 83 11.66 -4.55 -19.71
C THR A 83 12.20 -3.82 -18.48
N GLU A 84 13.37 -4.23 -18.01
CA GLU A 84 14.11 -3.55 -16.93
C GLU A 84 14.40 -2.08 -17.24
N ASP A 85 14.65 -1.73 -18.50
CA ASP A 85 14.86 -0.34 -18.93
C ASP A 85 13.61 0.53 -18.67
N HIS A 86 12.42 -0.07 -18.72
CA HIS A 86 11.14 0.61 -18.47
C HIS A 86 10.79 0.65 -16.99
N THR A 87 11.02 -0.41 -16.23
CA THR A 87 10.77 -0.40 -14.77
C THR A 87 11.83 0.40 -14.04
N GLY A 88 13.10 0.16 -14.34
CA GLY A 88 14.21 0.81 -13.65
C GLY A 88 14.20 0.56 -12.13
N THR A 89 14.68 1.53 -11.39
CA THR A 89 14.71 1.49 -9.92
C THR A 89 13.57 2.35 -9.35
N LEU A 90 12.68 1.73 -8.57
CA LEU A 90 11.59 2.39 -7.89
C LEU A 90 12.01 2.83 -6.48
N SER A 91 11.66 4.04 -6.12
CA SER A 91 11.64 4.52 -4.73
C SER A 91 10.31 5.20 -4.40
N PHE A 92 9.89 5.08 -3.14
CA PHE A 92 8.73 5.76 -2.60
C PHE A 92 9.15 6.79 -1.57
N LYS A 93 8.48 7.94 -1.59
CA LYS A 93 8.43 8.88 -0.46
C LYS A 93 7.03 8.80 0.13
N ILE A 94 6.91 8.22 1.31
CA ILE A 94 5.63 8.12 2.02
C ILE A 94 5.40 9.41 2.80
N ASN A 95 4.33 10.11 2.48
CA ASN A 95 3.97 11.37 3.10
C ASN A 95 3.00 11.17 4.27
N ASP A 96 2.09 10.19 4.17
CA ASP A 96 1.11 9.87 5.21
C ASP A 96 0.62 8.42 5.15
N ILE A 97 0.39 7.82 6.31
CA ILE A 97 -0.32 6.55 6.49
C ILE A 97 -1.37 6.75 7.56
N SER A 98 -2.63 6.87 7.17
CA SER A 98 -3.73 7.18 8.08
C SER A 98 -4.80 6.10 8.12
N LYS A 99 -5.27 5.81 9.33
CA LYS A 99 -6.33 4.84 9.58
C LYS A 99 -7.69 5.41 9.14
N ILE A 100 -8.43 4.63 8.34
CA ILE A 100 -9.83 4.92 7.98
C ILE A 100 -10.74 4.33 9.07
N ASN A 101 -10.56 3.02 9.33
CA ASN A 101 -11.27 2.26 10.38
C ASN A 101 -10.47 1.00 10.72
N GLU A 102 -11.03 0.10 11.54
CA GLU A 102 -10.41 -1.20 11.79
C GLU A 102 -10.27 -1.98 10.49
N GLY A 103 -9.00 -2.34 10.18
CA GLY A 103 -8.64 -3.09 8.98
C GLY A 103 -8.63 -2.30 7.67
N ALA A 104 -8.66 -0.96 7.70
CA ALA A 104 -8.53 -0.11 6.53
C ALA A 104 -7.67 1.14 6.78
N TYR A 105 -6.76 1.43 5.85
CA TYR A 105 -5.87 2.60 5.84
C TYR A 105 -5.80 3.20 4.44
N PHE A 106 -5.47 4.50 4.36
CA PHE A 106 -4.96 5.09 3.13
C PHE A 106 -3.50 5.49 3.30
N VAL A 107 -2.79 5.51 2.18
CA VAL A 107 -1.39 5.95 2.09
C VAL A 107 -1.28 7.01 1.03
N LEU A 108 -0.67 8.14 1.37
CA LEU A 108 -0.31 9.20 0.43
C LEU A 108 1.20 9.20 0.23
N GLY A 109 1.64 9.30 -1.02
CA GLY A 109 3.06 9.31 -1.30
C GLY A 109 3.41 9.77 -2.71
N GLU A 110 4.71 9.73 -2.97
CA GLU A 110 5.31 10.00 -4.26
C GLU A 110 6.11 8.78 -4.70
N TYR A 111 6.04 8.47 -6.00
CA TYR A 111 6.94 7.49 -6.60
C TYR A 111 8.00 8.18 -7.47
N HIS A 112 9.18 7.60 -7.49
CA HIS A 112 10.26 8.03 -8.32
C HIS A 112 10.85 6.81 -9.05
N LEU A 113 10.88 6.85 -10.37
CA LEU A 113 11.46 5.83 -11.23
C LEU A 113 12.75 6.39 -11.89
N LYS A 114 13.87 5.76 -11.59
CA LYS A 114 15.14 6.00 -12.30
C LYS A 114 15.27 4.94 -13.37
N ARG A 115 15.16 5.32 -14.65
CA ARG A 115 15.04 4.42 -15.80
C ARG A 115 15.96 4.80 -16.93
N ASN A 116 16.37 3.84 -17.76
CA ASN A 116 17.15 4.11 -18.97
C ASN A 116 16.32 4.82 -20.07
N VAL A 117 15.01 4.54 -20.12
CA VAL A 117 14.07 5.20 -21.07
C VAL A 117 13.60 6.59 -20.64
N GLY A 118 14.20 7.15 -19.58
CA GLY A 118 13.83 8.44 -18.97
C GLY A 118 13.17 8.28 -17.62
N ASN A 119 13.55 9.13 -16.67
CA ASN A 119 13.02 9.12 -15.31
C ASN A 119 11.56 9.54 -15.31
N ALA A 120 10.79 9.01 -14.34
CA ALA A 120 9.42 9.42 -14.08
C ALA A 120 9.20 9.60 -12.59
N THR A 121 8.30 10.50 -12.24
CA THR A 121 7.85 10.74 -10.87
C THR A 121 6.38 11.10 -10.89
N GLY A 122 5.69 10.84 -9.81
CA GLY A 122 4.31 11.22 -9.64
C GLY A 122 3.85 11.00 -8.23
N ILE A 123 2.59 11.29 -7.98
CA ILE A 123 1.93 11.09 -6.69
C ILE A 123 1.02 9.88 -6.72
N PHE A 124 0.76 9.31 -5.55
CA PHE A 124 -0.22 8.24 -5.42
C PHE A 124 -1.04 8.36 -4.13
N MET A 125 -2.25 7.81 -4.19
CA MET A 125 -3.04 7.46 -3.02
C MET A 125 -3.46 6.00 -3.12
N LEU A 126 -3.13 5.22 -2.10
CA LEU A 126 -3.46 3.81 -1.99
C LEU A 126 -4.48 3.61 -0.86
N VAL A 127 -5.49 2.77 -1.10
CA VAL A 127 -6.38 2.30 -0.04
C VAL A 127 -6.01 0.86 0.27
N PHE A 128 -5.58 0.62 1.51
CA PHE A 128 -5.28 -0.70 2.04
C PHE A 128 -6.44 -1.26 2.83
N LYS A 129 -6.67 -2.57 2.68
CA LYS A 129 -7.60 -3.34 3.50
C LYS A 129 -6.94 -4.62 3.99
N LYS A 130 -7.24 -5.00 5.23
CA LYS A 130 -6.81 -6.28 5.81
C LYS A 130 -7.76 -7.37 5.35
N ILE A 131 -7.25 -8.30 4.54
CA ILE A 131 -8.02 -9.40 3.94
C ILE A 131 -7.35 -10.71 4.36
N ASN A 132 -8.08 -11.55 5.07
CA ASN A 132 -7.56 -12.81 5.61
C ASN A 132 -6.23 -12.62 6.37
N GLY A 133 -6.17 -11.59 7.21
CA GLY A 133 -4.99 -11.25 8.02
C GLY A 133 -3.84 -10.57 7.27
N LYS A 134 -3.95 -10.34 5.96
CA LYS A 134 -2.92 -9.71 5.12
C LYS A 134 -3.36 -8.35 4.62
N TRP A 135 -2.47 -7.37 4.66
CA TRP A 135 -2.70 -6.05 4.09
C TRP A 135 -2.59 -6.09 2.57
N LYS A 136 -3.61 -5.61 1.86
CA LYS A 136 -3.72 -5.57 0.40
C LYS A 136 -4.23 -4.22 -0.07
N ILE A 137 -3.68 -3.72 -1.17
CA ILE A 137 -4.18 -2.55 -1.87
C ILE A 137 -5.47 -2.95 -2.60
N ILE A 138 -6.58 -2.26 -2.31
CA ILE A 138 -7.89 -2.48 -2.94
C ILE A 138 -8.26 -1.38 -3.93
N ALA A 139 -7.63 -0.22 -3.80
CA ALA A 139 -7.73 0.88 -4.75
C ALA A 139 -6.40 1.64 -4.80
N ASP A 140 -6.05 2.09 -5.99
CA ASP A 140 -4.84 2.85 -6.30
C ASP A 140 -5.21 3.98 -7.25
N THR A 141 -4.78 5.20 -6.94
CA THR A 141 -4.73 6.28 -7.91
C THR A 141 -3.30 6.81 -7.99
N SER A 142 -2.76 6.82 -9.20
CA SER A 142 -1.37 7.21 -9.48
C SER A 142 -1.32 8.07 -10.75
N SER A 143 -0.62 9.20 -10.67
CA SER A 143 -0.50 10.17 -11.76
C SER A 143 0.94 10.65 -11.91
#